data_bcad02493c494d5c386d5633b48bf7a2
#
_entry.id   bcad02493c494d5c386d5633b48bf7a2
#
_cell.length_a   1.000
_cell.length_b   1.000
_cell.length_c   1.000
_cell.angle_alpha   90.00
_cell.angle_beta   90.00
_cell.angle_gamma   90.00
#
_symmetry.space_group_name_H-M   'P 1'
#
loop_
_entity.id
_entity.type
_entity.pdbx_description
1 polymer ?
#
loop_
_entity_poly.entity_id
_entity_poly.type
_entity_poly.pdbx_seq_one_letter_code
_entity_poly.pdbx_strand_id
1 'polypeptide(L)'
;GIVLDGQLERAPSVRQKIDGGSAVIEGNFNQREAKMLSDILNNPLKVSLEIGEKYEVSPTLASGALSSSLQACILGAVLVIAFMVVYYKAGGLVAVFSVGTNVLLVIACLAGIFQATFTLPGMAALVLTIGMAVDANILIFERIREELKAGKSSENALLGGYEKAFSTIIDANFTTLITASILIWLG
;
A
#
# COMPACT_ATOMS: atom_id res chain seq x y z
N GLY A 1 15.25 -18.82 -42.38
CA GLY A 1 15.21 -18.22 -41.07
C GLY A 1 14.23 -18.96 -40.18
N ILE A 2 14.43 -18.91 -38.89
CA ILE A 2 13.48 -19.40 -37.87
C ILE A 2 12.58 -18.21 -37.57
N VAL A 3 11.31 -18.33 -37.90
CA VAL A 3 10.30 -17.30 -37.70
C VAL A 3 9.33 -17.81 -36.64
N LEU A 4 9.15 -17.06 -35.54
CA LEU A 4 8.17 -17.28 -34.49
C LEU A 4 7.26 -16.07 -34.44
N ASP A 5 5.97 -16.28 -34.51
CA ASP A 5 4.92 -15.24 -34.46
C ASP A 5 5.17 -14.05 -35.43
N GLY A 6 5.71 -14.35 -36.62
CA GLY A 6 5.99 -13.35 -37.64
C GLY A 6 7.28 -12.54 -37.42
N GLN A 7 8.01 -12.77 -36.37
CA GLN A 7 9.32 -12.18 -36.12
C GLN A 7 10.44 -13.17 -36.43
N LEU A 8 11.48 -12.65 -37.11
CA LEU A 8 12.66 -13.42 -37.46
C LEU A 8 13.59 -13.52 -36.23
N GLU A 9 13.52 -14.67 -35.56
CA GLU A 9 14.39 -14.93 -34.41
C GLU A 9 15.83 -15.16 -34.83
N ARG A 10 16.08 -15.98 -35.86
CA ARG A 10 17.42 -16.21 -36.39
C ARG A 10 17.39 -16.64 -37.86
N ALA A 11 18.42 -16.32 -38.57
CA ALA A 11 18.63 -16.73 -39.95
C ALA A 11 19.86 -17.64 -40.11
N PRO A 12 19.75 -18.93 -39.68
CA PRO A 12 20.84 -19.89 -39.92
C PRO A 12 21.01 -20.16 -41.41
N SER A 13 22.26 -20.39 -41.82
CA SER A 13 22.57 -20.79 -43.20
C SER A 13 22.31 -22.28 -43.38
N VAL A 14 21.57 -22.63 -44.41
CA VAL A 14 21.34 -24.04 -44.79
C VAL A 14 22.48 -24.48 -45.71
N ARG A 15 23.32 -25.43 -45.25
CA ARG A 15 24.50 -25.90 -45.99
C ARG A 15 24.18 -26.99 -47.03
N GLN A 16 23.15 -27.80 -46.79
CA GLN A 16 22.72 -28.86 -47.64
C GLN A 16 21.19 -29.03 -47.64
N LYS A 17 20.66 -29.67 -48.71
CA LYS A 17 19.24 -29.97 -48.78
C LYS A 17 18.85 -30.95 -47.67
N ILE A 18 17.76 -30.63 -46.98
CA ILE A 18 17.25 -31.42 -45.85
C ILE A 18 16.28 -32.46 -46.40
N ASP A 19 16.76 -33.67 -46.70
CA ASP A 19 15.94 -34.74 -47.28
C ASP A 19 15.29 -35.65 -46.21
N GLY A 20 15.70 -35.56 -44.93
CA GLY A 20 15.29 -36.46 -43.85
C GLY A 20 14.24 -35.95 -42.88
N GLY A 21 13.67 -34.77 -43.12
CA GLY A 21 12.66 -34.18 -42.19
C GLY A 21 13.20 -33.74 -40.83
N SER A 22 14.50 -33.96 -40.55
CA SER A 22 15.16 -33.54 -39.30
C SER A 22 16.28 -32.56 -39.62
N ALA A 23 16.39 -31.50 -38.86
CA ALA A 23 17.45 -30.54 -39.00
C ALA A 23 18.09 -30.22 -37.63
N VAL A 24 19.41 -29.97 -37.65
CA VAL A 24 20.16 -29.55 -36.46
C VAL A 24 20.54 -28.09 -36.64
N ILE A 25 20.26 -27.30 -35.63
CA ILE A 25 20.63 -25.89 -35.61
C ILE A 25 21.96 -25.77 -34.87
N GLU A 26 23.02 -25.46 -35.63
CA GLU A 26 24.36 -25.29 -35.09
C GLU A 26 24.74 -23.81 -35.05
N GLY A 27 25.43 -23.39 -34.00
CA GLY A 27 25.91 -22.02 -33.83
C GLY A 27 26.61 -21.81 -32.51
N ASN A 28 27.18 -20.63 -32.32
CA ASN A 28 27.77 -20.22 -31.03
C ASN A 28 26.66 -19.92 -30.01
N PHE A 29 26.08 -20.97 -29.43
CA PHE A 29 25.09 -20.84 -28.40
C PHE A 29 25.73 -21.04 -27.01
N ASN A 30 25.41 -20.14 -26.10
CA ASN A 30 25.64 -20.39 -24.71
C ASN A 30 24.62 -21.47 -24.24
N GLN A 31 24.97 -22.27 -23.24
CA GLN A 31 24.12 -23.35 -22.73
C GLN A 31 22.71 -22.88 -22.35
N ARG A 32 22.62 -21.65 -21.82
CA ARG A 32 21.36 -21.01 -21.46
C ARG A 32 20.51 -20.64 -22.69
N GLU A 33 21.14 -20.12 -23.73
CA GLU A 33 20.47 -19.77 -25.00
C GLU A 33 19.99 -21.01 -25.76
N ALA A 34 20.80 -22.07 -25.79
CA ALA A 34 20.44 -23.33 -26.44
C ALA A 34 19.22 -23.96 -25.77
N LYS A 35 19.19 -23.94 -24.43
CA LYS A 35 18.04 -24.45 -23.66
C LYS A 35 16.80 -23.61 -23.90
N MET A 36 16.90 -22.29 -23.85
CA MET A 36 15.77 -21.38 -24.12
C MET A 36 15.19 -21.61 -25.52
N LEU A 37 16.04 -21.70 -26.55
CA LEU A 37 15.60 -21.96 -27.92
C LEU A 37 14.93 -23.35 -28.07
N SER A 38 15.46 -24.35 -27.39
CA SER A 38 14.88 -25.68 -27.34
C SER A 38 13.50 -25.68 -26.67
N ASP A 39 13.36 -24.99 -25.55
CA ASP A 39 12.09 -24.91 -24.83
C ASP A 39 11.02 -24.16 -25.64
N ILE A 40 11.39 -23.08 -26.35
CA ILE A 40 10.48 -22.33 -27.23
C ILE A 40 10.02 -23.19 -28.42
N LEU A 41 10.94 -23.96 -29.02
CA LEU A 41 10.63 -24.80 -30.19
C LEU A 41 9.80 -26.04 -29.79
N ASN A 42 10.04 -26.61 -28.60
CA ASN A 42 9.31 -27.79 -28.14
C ASN A 42 7.92 -27.46 -27.57
N ASN A 43 7.74 -26.25 -27.03
CA ASN A 43 6.48 -25.80 -26.45
C ASN A 43 6.02 -24.48 -27.09
N PRO A 44 5.66 -24.47 -28.39
CA PRO A 44 5.13 -23.26 -29.00
C PRO A 44 3.83 -22.86 -28.31
N LEU A 45 3.75 -21.64 -27.81
CA LEU A 45 2.53 -21.09 -27.27
C LEU A 45 1.47 -21.09 -28.37
N LYS A 46 0.32 -21.74 -28.13
CA LYS A 46 -0.79 -21.79 -29.09
C LYS A 46 -1.54 -20.46 -29.23
N VAL A 47 -1.25 -19.52 -28.34
CA VAL A 47 -1.86 -18.19 -28.27
C VAL A 47 -0.75 -17.16 -28.15
N SER A 48 -0.78 -16.11 -28.99
CA SER A 48 0.14 -14.97 -28.85
C SER A 48 -0.10 -14.27 -27.52
N LEU A 49 0.96 -14.14 -26.73
CA LEU A 49 0.93 -13.36 -25.49
C LEU A 49 1.38 -11.94 -25.80
N GLU A 50 0.47 -10.99 -25.66
CA GLU A 50 0.83 -9.57 -25.63
C GLU A 50 1.18 -9.20 -24.18
N ILE A 51 2.33 -8.53 -24.02
CA ILE A 51 2.71 -7.95 -22.73
C ILE A 51 1.81 -6.74 -22.53
N GLY A 52 0.74 -6.88 -21.73
CA GLY A 52 -0.20 -5.80 -21.46
C GLY A 52 0.44 -4.65 -20.69
N GLU A 53 1.22 -4.95 -19.67
CA GLU A 53 1.94 -3.94 -18.87
C GLU A 53 3.25 -4.52 -18.33
N LYS A 54 4.32 -3.78 -18.44
CA LYS A 54 5.63 -4.11 -17.88
C LYS A 54 6.10 -2.97 -16.98
N TYR A 55 6.03 -3.18 -15.68
CA TYR A 55 6.57 -2.23 -14.70
C TYR A 55 7.97 -2.66 -14.29
N GLU A 56 8.98 -1.93 -14.74
CA GLU A 56 10.35 -2.07 -14.23
C GLU A 56 10.63 -0.93 -13.25
N VAL A 57 10.66 -1.25 -11.96
CA VAL A 57 11.07 -0.30 -10.93
C VAL A 57 12.50 -0.61 -10.51
N SER A 58 13.38 0.38 -10.67
CA SER A 58 14.76 0.26 -10.20
C SER A 58 14.79 0.05 -8.67
N PRO A 59 15.56 -0.92 -8.14
CA PRO A 59 15.68 -1.14 -6.69
C PRO A 59 16.11 0.12 -5.91
N THR A 60 16.90 0.99 -6.54
CA THR A 60 17.36 2.25 -5.95
C THR A 60 16.23 3.28 -5.82
N LEU A 61 15.30 3.34 -6.78
CA LEU A 61 14.12 4.21 -6.71
C LEU A 61 13.15 3.72 -5.63
N ALA A 62 12.95 2.41 -5.53
CA ALA A 62 12.07 1.83 -4.52
C ALA A 62 12.59 2.08 -3.10
N SER A 63 13.89 1.89 -2.85
CA SER A 63 14.49 2.16 -1.53
C SER A 63 14.50 3.65 -1.18
N GLY A 64 14.76 4.52 -2.14
CA GLY A 64 14.70 5.97 -1.96
C GLY A 64 13.29 6.45 -1.62
N ALA A 65 12.28 5.97 -2.34
CA ALA A 65 10.89 6.31 -2.10
C ALA A 65 10.42 5.82 -0.72
N LEU A 66 10.81 4.61 -0.30
CA LEU A 66 10.47 4.06 1.01
C LEU A 66 11.08 4.89 2.15
N SER A 67 12.37 5.25 2.05
CA SER A 67 13.03 6.05 3.08
C SER A 67 12.43 7.45 3.20
N SER A 68 12.13 8.10 2.08
CA SER A 68 11.48 9.42 2.06
C SER A 68 10.07 9.37 2.64
N SER A 69 9.29 8.33 2.32
CA SER A 69 7.96 8.13 2.88
C SER A 69 8.00 7.91 4.39
N LEU A 70 8.96 7.11 4.87
CA LEU A 70 9.13 6.87 6.31
C LEU A 70 9.51 8.16 7.05
N GLN A 71 10.42 8.97 6.49
CA GLN A 71 10.78 10.28 7.05
C GLN A 71 9.58 11.22 7.11
N ALA A 72 8.77 11.27 6.06
CA ALA A 72 7.54 12.07 6.03
C ALA A 72 6.53 11.61 7.09
N CYS A 73 6.35 10.28 7.27
CA CYS A 73 5.51 9.72 8.30
C CYS A 73 5.97 10.12 9.71
N ILE A 74 7.25 10.00 9.98
CA ILE A 74 7.84 10.35 11.30
C ILE A 74 7.67 11.85 11.55
N LEU A 75 7.99 12.69 10.56
CA LEU A 75 7.85 14.14 10.69
C LEU A 75 6.38 14.53 10.95
N GLY A 76 5.44 13.96 10.19
CA GLY A 76 4.02 14.20 10.40
C GLY A 76 3.55 13.77 11.78
N ALA A 77 3.95 12.58 12.23
CA ALA A 77 3.62 12.09 13.57
C ALA A 77 4.18 12.99 14.67
N VAL A 78 5.44 13.43 14.57
CA VAL A 78 6.06 14.34 15.54
C VAL A 78 5.32 15.68 15.60
N LEU A 79 4.94 16.25 14.46
CA LEU A 79 4.18 17.50 14.42
C LEU A 79 2.81 17.36 15.08
N VAL A 80 2.10 16.26 14.81
CA VAL A 80 0.80 15.97 15.43
C VAL A 80 0.94 15.79 16.95
N ILE A 81 1.92 15.01 17.41
CA ILE A 81 2.19 14.80 18.83
C ILE A 81 2.52 16.14 19.50
N ALA A 82 3.40 16.94 18.92
CA ALA A 82 3.77 18.24 19.46
C ALA A 82 2.55 19.17 19.58
N PHE A 83 1.73 19.24 18.54
CA PHE A 83 0.49 20.02 18.56
C PHE A 83 -0.46 19.54 19.67
N MET A 84 -0.70 18.22 19.78
CA MET A 84 -1.62 17.68 20.77
C MET A 84 -1.15 17.95 22.21
N VAL A 85 0.15 17.79 22.49
CA VAL A 85 0.70 18.02 23.83
C VAL A 85 0.69 19.50 24.18
N VAL A 86 1.05 20.38 23.25
CA VAL A 86 1.07 21.84 23.48
C VAL A 86 -0.34 22.40 23.69
N TYR A 87 -1.29 21.99 22.84
CA TYR A 87 -2.65 22.56 22.84
C TYR A 87 -3.55 21.94 23.90
N TYR A 88 -3.56 20.61 24.03
CA TYR A 88 -4.45 19.90 24.96
C TYR A 88 -3.77 19.49 26.29
N LYS A 89 -2.48 19.78 26.47
CA LYS A 89 -1.71 19.49 27.69
C LYS A 89 -1.90 18.03 28.17
N ALA A 90 -2.46 17.83 29.38
CA ALA A 90 -2.69 16.48 29.93
C ALA A 90 -3.61 15.62 29.06
N GLY A 91 -4.67 16.19 28.47
CA GLY A 91 -5.53 15.49 27.52
C GLY A 91 -4.76 15.08 26.25
N GLY A 92 -3.84 15.92 25.79
CA GLY A 92 -2.97 15.61 24.67
C GLY A 92 -2.09 14.37 24.89
N LEU A 93 -1.56 14.17 26.10
CA LEU A 93 -0.80 12.94 26.45
C LEU A 93 -1.66 11.69 26.35
N VAL A 94 -2.90 11.74 26.84
CA VAL A 94 -3.85 10.62 26.73
C VAL A 94 -4.16 10.31 25.28
N ALA A 95 -4.39 11.35 24.46
CA ALA A 95 -4.64 11.19 23.03
C ALA A 95 -3.44 10.59 22.29
N VAL A 96 -2.22 11.05 22.57
CA VAL A 96 -0.99 10.49 21.99
C VAL A 96 -0.86 9.00 22.30
N PHE A 97 -1.14 8.60 23.54
CA PHE A 97 -1.11 7.19 23.93
C PHE A 97 -2.20 6.38 23.17
N SER A 98 -3.41 6.92 23.09
CA SER A 98 -4.51 6.30 22.34
C SER A 98 -4.17 6.12 20.85
N VAL A 99 -3.66 7.15 20.20
CA VAL A 99 -3.23 7.11 18.79
C VAL A 99 -2.08 6.13 18.60
N GLY A 100 -1.09 6.13 19.48
CA GLY A 100 0.02 5.18 19.45
C GLY A 100 -0.46 3.72 19.53
N THR A 101 -1.40 3.44 20.44
CA THR A 101 -2.02 2.11 20.57
C THR A 101 -2.79 1.73 19.31
N ASN A 102 -3.55 2.67 18.72
CA ASN A 102 -4.30 2.46 17.48
C ASN A 102 -3.36 2.11 16.31
N VAL A 103 -2.31 2.88 16.11
CA VAL A 103 -1.30 2.62 15.06
C VAL A 103 -0.66 1.25 15.24
N LEU A 104 -0.31 0.90 16.48
CA LEU A 104 0.29 -0.40 16.79
C LEU A 104 -0.66 -1.56 16.49
N LEU A 105 -1.95 -1.40 16.80
CA LEU A 105 -2.99 -2.38 16.46
C LEU A 105 -3.15 -2.52 14.94
N VAL A 106 -3.19 -1.41 14.19
CA VAL A 106 -3.29 -1.44 12.73
C VAL A 106 -2.10 -2.18 12.13
N ILE A 107 -0.88 -1.87 12.55
CA ILE A 107 0.33 -2.56 12.08
C ILE A 107 0.29 -4.05 12.45
N ALA A 108 -0.12 -4.39 13.68
CA ALA A 108 -0.23 -5.77 14.13
C ALA A 108 -1.27 -6.55 13.31
N CYS A 109 -2.41 -5.95 12.98
CA CYS A 109 -3.42 -6.56 12.11
C CYS A 109 -2.89 -6.75 10.68
N LEU A 110 -2.26 -5.74 10.10
CA LEU A 110 -1.69 -5.82 8.74
C LEU A 110 -0.61 -6.91 8.64
N ALA A 111 0.31 -6.96 9.60
CA ALA A 111 1.41 -7.92 9.59
C ALA A 111 0.97 -9.33 10.04
N GLY A 112 0.13 -9.42 11.09
CA GLY A 112 -0.21 -10.69 11.72
C GLY A 112 -1.38 -11.42 11.05
N ILE A 113 -2.45 -10.72 10.70
CA ILE A 113 -3.68 -11.31 10.16
C ILE A 113 -3.63 -11.33 8.63
N PHE A 114 -3.33 -10.19 8.02
CA PHE A 114 -3.41 -10.03 6.57
C PHE A 114 -2.10 -10.34 5.84
N GLN A 115 -0.96 -10.47 6.56
CA GLN A 115 0.38 -10.66 5.98
C GLN A 115 0.66 -9.69 4.82
N ALA A 116 0.12 -8.47 4.95
CA ALA A 116 0.14 -7.48 3.90
C ALA A 116 1.54 -6.89 3.73
N THR A 117 1.97 -6.72 2.49
CA THR A 117 3.19 -6.00 2.14
C THR A 117 2.98 -4.50 2.24
N PHE A 118 3.92 -3.79 2.85
CA PHE A 118 3.89 -2.33 2.92
C PHE A 118 4.24 -1.74 1.55
N THR A 119 3.24 -1.19 0.88
CA THR A 119 3.37 -0.46 -0.38
C THR A 119 3.38 1.05 -0.12
N LEU A 120 3.82 1.86 -1.10
CA LEU A 120 3.75 3.33 -0.98
C LEU A 120 2.34 3.84 -0.69
N PRO A 121 1.28 3.39 -1.39
CA PRO A 121 -0.10 3.75 -1.04
C PRO A 121 -0.49 3.29 0.37
N GLY A 122 -0.02 2.11 0.82
CA GLY A 122 -0.26 1.61 2.17
C GLY A 122 0.38 2.50 3.25
N MET A 123 1.58 3.04 3.01
CA MET A 123 2.22 4.01 3.89
C MET A 123 1.42 5.31 3.97
N ALA A 124 0.93 5.83 2.83
CA ALA A 124 0.08 7.01 2.81
C ALA A 124 -1.24 6.78 3.58
N ALA A 125 -1.85 5.61 3.44
CA ALA A 125 -3.05 5.23 4.19
C ALA A 125 -2.80 5.18 5.71
N LEU A 126 -1.63 4.71 6.17
CA LEU A 126 -1.27 4.75 7.59
C LEU A 126 -1.21 6.19 8.13
N VAL A 127 -0.58 7.12 7.39
CA VAL A 127 -0.52 8.54 7.78
C VAL A 127 -1.93 9.13 7.86
N LEU A 128 -2.78 8.83 6.89
CA LEU A 128 -4.17 9.27 6.89
C LEU A 128 -4.92 8.71 8.11
N THR A 129 -4.73 7.44 8.43
CA THR A 129 -5.35 6.80 9.60
C THR A 129 -4.93 7.46 10.91
N ILE A 130 -3.66 7.85 11.05
CA ILE A 130 -3.17 8.61 12.21
C ILE A 130 -3.92 9.93 12.33
N GLY A 131 -4.08 10.68 11.22
CA GLY A 131 -4.84 11.93 11.21
C GLY A 131 -6.29 11.75 11.67
N MET A 132 -6.99 10.77 11.11
CA MET A 132 -8.38 10.47 11.51
C MET A 132 -8.52 10.02 12.98
N ALA A 133 -7.55 9.25 13.49
CA ALA A 133 -7.54 8.84 14.89
C ALA A 133 -7.34 10.01 15.85
N VAL A 134 -6.55 11.01 15.47
CA VAL A 134 -6.36 12.25 16.23
C VAL A 134 -7.64 13.08 16.22
N ASP A 135 -8.33 13.20 15.09
CA ASP A 135 -9.56 13.98 14.96
C ASP A 135 -10.66 13.53 15.91
N ALA A 136 -10.83 12.23 16.12
CA ALA A 136 -11.77 11.70 17.08
C ALA A 136 -11.47 12.17 18.53
N ASN A 137 -10.19 12.17 18.92
CA ASN A 137 -9.79 12.67 20.23
C ASN A 137 -9.99 14.18 20.38
N ILE A 138 -9.64 14.95 19.32
CA ILE A 138 -9.86 16.41 19.27
C ILE A 138 -11.35 16.72 19.46
N LEU A 139 -12.23 16.01 18.75
CA LEU A 139 -13.66 16.23 18.82
C LEU A 139 -14.20 16.01 20.25
N ILE A 140 -13.75 14.94 20.92
CA ILE A 140 -14.11 14.68 22.31
C ILE A 140 -13.65 15.84 23.21
N PHE A 141 -12.38 16.26 23.10
CA PHE A 141 -11.85 17.33 23.96
C PHE A 141 -12.50 18.68 23.72
N GLU A 142 -12.81 19.02 22.48
CA GLU A 142 -13.52 20.27 22.20
C GLU A 142 -14.97 20.25 22.71
N ARG A 143 -15.67 19.12 22.60
CA ARG A 143 -17.01 18.98 23.19
C ARG A 143 -16.99 19.08 24.72
N ILE A 144 -16.03 18.44 25.38
CA ILE A 144 -15.85 18.58 26.84
C ILE A 144 -15.57 20.07 27.20
N ARG A 145 -14.74 20.74 26.42
CA ARG A 145 -14.39 22.14 26.64
C ARG A 145 -15.57 23.08 26.44
N GLU A 146 -16.44 22.80 25.45
CA GLU A 146 -17.71 23.53 25.25
C GLU A 146 -18.63 23.38 26.47
N GLU A 147 -18.80 22.16 26.99
CA GLU A 147 -19.64 21.87 28.17
C GLU A 147 -19.09 22.53 29.45
N LEU A 148 -17.74 22.58 29.60
CA LEU A 148 -17.11 23.31 30.73
C LEU A 148 -17.35 24.82 30.61
N LYS A 149 -17.24 25.40 29.39
CA LYS A 149 -17.54 26.82 29.15
C LYS A 149 -19.01 27.16 29.40
N ALA A 150 -19.92 26.20 29.21
CA ALA A 150 -21.34 26.35 29.52
C ALA A 150 -21.65 26.30 31.03
N GLY A 151 -20.61 26.18 31.89
CA GLY A 151 -20.74 26.23 33.36
C GLY A 151 -21.08 24.89 34.02
N LYS A 152 -20.97 23.77 33.28
CA LYS A 152 -21.19 22.45 33.90
C LYS A 152 -20.00 22.03 34.77
N SER A 153 -20.29 21.19 35.78
CA SER A 153 -19.21 20.56 36.54
C SER A 153 -18.32 19.69 35.66
N SER A 154 -17.07 19.48 36.07
CA SER A 154 -16.09 18.68 35.28
C SER A 154 -16.61 17.29 34.95
N GLU A 155 -17.34 16.64 35.86
CA GLU A 155 -17.92 15.32 35.65
C GLU A 155 -19.04 15.35 34.61
N ASN A 156 -19.99 16.29 34.76
CA ASN A 156 -21.10 16.44 33.80
C ASN A 156 -20.61 16.93 32.41
N ALA A 157 -19.56 17.74 32.35
CA ALA A 157 -18.94 18.17 31.12
C ALA A 157 -18.25 16.99 30.41
N LEU A 158 -17.58 16.11 31.13
CA LEU A 158 -16.96 14.91 30.59
C LEU A 158 -18.03 13.99 29.97
N LEU A 159 -19.08 13.66 30.74
CA LEU A 159 -20.14 12.77 30.23
C LEU A 159 -20.90 13.38 29.06
N GLY A 160 -21.33 14.61 29.18
CA GLY A 160 -22.07 15.29 28.09
C GLY A 160 -21.23 15.57 26.85
N GLY A 161 -19.93 15.88 27.00
CA GLY A 161 -19.00 16.08 25.90
C GLY A 161 -18.75 14.77 25.15
N TYR A 162 -18.53 13.67 25.86
CA TYR A 162 -18.34 12.36 25.28
C TYR A 162 -19.59 11.88 24.52
N GLU A 163 -20.76 11.99 25.12
CA GLU A 163 -22.03 11.59 24.50
C GLU A 163 -22.28 12.34 23.19
N LYS A 164 -22.06 13.66 23.18
CA LYS A 164 -22.21 14.48 21.97
C LYS A 164 -21.17 14.16 20.89
N ALA A 165 -19.93 13.91 21.29
CA ALA A 165 -18.86 13.55 20.36
C ALA A 165 -19.07 12.17 19.75
N PHE A 166 -19.59 11.21 20.53
CA PHE A 166 -19.75 9.82 20.15
C PHE A 166 -20.61 9.63 18.89
N SER A 167 -21.76 10.30 18.81
CA SER A 167 -22.62 10.25 17.61
C SER A 167 -21.87 10.71 16.36
N THR A 168 -21.17 11.85 16.45
CA THR A 168 -20.42 12.40 15.32
C THR A 168 -19.26 11.49 14.89
N ILE A 169 -18.58 10.86 15.86
CA ILE A 169 -17.49 9.93 15.59
C ILE A 169 -18.01 8.66 14.89
N ILE A 170 -19.17 8.13 15.33
CA ILE A 170 -19.79 6.98 14.66
C ILE A 170 -20.17 7.33 13.24
N ASP A 171 -20.81 8.46 13.00
CA ASP A 171 -21.23 8.88 11.65
C ASP A 171 -20.05 9.03 10.70
N ALA A 172 -18.96 9.65 11.17
CA ALA A 172 -17.72 9.79 10.38
C ALA A 172 -17.08 8.44 10.03
N ASN A 173 -16.97 7.53 11.01
CA ASN A 173 -16.40 6.21 10.79
C ASN A 173 -17.30 5.34 9.91
N PHE A 174 -18.63 5.46 10.04
CA PHE A 174 -19.58 4.74 9.19
C PHE A 174 -19.47 5.18 7.72
N THR A 175 -19.32 6.47 7.48
CA THR A 175 -19.08 7.02 6.13
C THR A 175 -17.80 6.47 5.52
N THR A 176 -16.72 6.41 6.30
CA THR A 176 -15.43 5.85 5.86
C THR A 176 -15.56 4.36 5.55
N LEU A 177 -16.30 3.61 6.37
CA LEU A 177 -16.52 2.18 6.18
C LEU A 177 -17.33 1.89 4.90
N ILE A 178 -18.37 2.68 4.61
CA ILE A 178 -19.14 2.59 3.37
C ILE A 178 -18.23 2.85 2.17
N THR A 179 -17.44 3.92 2.21
CA THR A 179 -16.53 4.27 1.12
C THR A 179 -15.49 3.17 0.88
N ALA A 180 -14.87 2.64 1.93
CA ALA A 180 -13.94 1.53 1.83
C ALA A 180 -14.59 0.27 1.25
N SER A 181 -15.82 -0.05 1.67
CA SER A 181 -16.56 -1.21 1.16
C SER A 181 -16.86 -1.08 -0.34
N ILE A 182 -17.24 0.11 -0.80
CA ILE A 182 -17.47 0.39 -2.23
C ILE A 182 -16.17 0.23 -3.01
N LEU A 183 -15.05 0.76 -2.52
CA LEU A 183 -13.75 0.63 -3.17
C LEU A 183 -13.29 -0.83 -3.28
N ILE A 184 -13.50 -1.64 -2.24
CA ILE A 184 -13.18 -3.08 -2.27
C ILE A 184 -14.06 -3.82 -3.28
N TRP A 185 -15.32 -3.40 -3.44
CA TRP A 185 -16.25 -4.05 -4.35
C TRP A 185 -16.01 -3.70 -5.83
N LEU A 186 -15.48 -2.48 -6.09
CA LEU A 186 -15.20 -1.98 -7.46
C LEU A 186 -13.77 -2.28 -7.94
N GLY A 187 -12.81 -2.55 -7.05
CA GLY A 187 -11.40 -2.86 -7.35
C GLY A 187 -11.15 -4.34 -7.39
#